data_0145d3fb6257b60accedcca7564e5d3e
#
_entry.id   0145d3fb6257b60accedcca7564e5d3e
#
_cell.length_a   1.000
_cell.length_b   1.000
_cell.length_c   1.000
_cell.angle_alpha   90.00
_cell.angle_beta   90.00
_cell.angle_gamma   90.00
#
_symmetry.space_group_name_H-M   'P 1'
#
loop_
_entity.id
_entity.type
_entity.pdbx_description
1 polymer ?
#
loop_
_entity_poly.entity_id
_entity_poly.type
_entity_poly.pdbx_seq_one_letter_code
_entity_poly.pdbx_strand_id
1 'polypeptide(L)'
;MKKNTASKSKGIRPVIMVLAIALLGSSFIAQGSVANDAMRNLSRGQYVKNMYLGWNLGNTMDANTETGWGQPVTTQAMIDAVHKQGFKTMREPVTWNGHFGGSPTYTIDATWMARVAAIANYALNDSMYVMINTHHDGWYNLSSTSPTVQAEVVAIWTQIANAFKSYSDYVSFEIFNEPNAGATNQYGGGSDANRAALAAYQTAAIAAIRATGGNNATRMIIVQGISASPIQASTLTIPIPDVNTMVSTHTYDPVGFSLSGSGTWGSTADSQSIVKNLTNLMSWLATKGKVVVLGEWGNTAADQLPSRIKHAYYYAQQVINHGGVPIWWDNNSFSGADGFGLLTRKAVPPTWGFPTVAQALSDGAASGVFPTSLLTETQPPIENKISLNSGLLVKAEVINYTLPKASSVSLRLFDTQGKIVSNLVQSNQSAGNYEMKLPAKGISSGNYILEFKAGNNFITKRINVL
;
A
#
# COMPACT_ATOMS: atom_id res chain seq x y z
N MET A 1 -80.56 67.74 -15.60
CA MET A 1 -79.65 68.06 -14.50
C MET A 1 -79.16 66.70 -13.87
N LYS A 2 -77.97 66.26 -14.17
CA LYS A 2 -77.45 65.05 -13.63
C LYS A 2 -76.18 65.39 -12.83
N LYS A 3 -76.20 65.10 -11.52
CA LYS A 3 -75.03 65.26 -10.66
C LYS A 3 -74.17 64.07 -10.75
N ASN A 4 -72.93 64.26 -11.11
CA ASN A 4 -71.85 63.23 -11.05
C ASN A 4 -71.37 63.09 -9.59
N THR A 5 -71.38 61.92 -9.05
CA THR A 5 -70.67 61.54 -7.83
C THR A 5 -69.49 60.69 -8.18
N ALA A 6 -68.30 61.20 -7.99
CA ALA A 6 -67.04 60.52 -8.17
C ALA A 6 -66.79 59.61 -6.94
N SER A 7 -66.69 58.28 -7.19
CA SER A 7 -66.22 57.32 -6.21
C SER A 7 -64.69 57.30 -6.15
N LYS A 8 -64.09 57.49 -4.97
CA LYS A 8 -62.69 57.34 -4.71
C LYS A 8 -62.36 55.85 -4.48
N SER A 9 -61.65 55.20 -5.41
CA SER A 9 -61.10 53.88 -5.21
C SER A 9 -59.84 54.00 -4.32
N LYS A 10 -59.80 53.26 -3.19
CA LYS A 10 -58.63 53.09 -2.35
C LYS A 10 -57.73 52.05 -3.01
N GLY A 11 -56.60 52.54 -3.50
CA GLY A 11 -55.55 51.63 -4.01
C GLY A 11 -54.94 50.73 -2.92
N ILE A 12 -55.08 49.45 -3.10
CA ILE A 12 -54.39 48.44 -2.31
C ILE A 12 -52.95 48.38 -2.83
N ARG A 13 -51.97 48.73 -1.99
CA ARG A 13 -50.53 48.54 -2.29
C ARG A 13 -50.20 47.08 -2.06
N PRO A 14 -49.59 46.37 -2.99
CA PRO A 14 -49.10 45.04 -2.73
C PRO A 14 -47.88 45.12 -1.78
N VAL A 15 -47.97 44.46 -0.65
CA VAL A 15 -46.83 44.16 0.22
C VAL A 15 -46.02 43.06 -0.46
N ILE A 16 -44.89 43.45 -1.06
CA ILE A 16 -43.91 42.47 -1.55
C ILE A 16 -43.20 41.88 -0.33
N MET A 17 -43.62 40.69 0.06
CA MET A 17 -42.91 39.90 1.06
C MET A 17 -41.67 39.28 0.39
N VAL A 18 -40.50 39.92 0.60
CA VAL A 18 -39.21 39.32 0.18
C VAL A 18 -38.91 38.15 1.10
N LEU A 19 -39.17 36.95 0.62
CA LEU A 19 -38.72 35.75 1.29
C LEU A 19 -37.20 35.65 1.09
N ALA A 20 -36.41 36.05 2.09
CA ALA A 20 -34.99 35.78 2.13
C ALA A 20 -34.78 34.27 2.36
N ILE A 21 -34.63 33.52 1.29
CA ILE A 21 -34.11 32.15 1.36
C ILE A 21 -32.64 32.27 1.75
N ALA A 22 -32.35 32.08 3.03
CA ALA A 22 -30.98 31.85 3.49
C ALA A 22 -30.53 30.52 2.89
N LEU A 23 -29.85 30.54 1.75
CA LEU A 23 -28.99 29.48 1.26
C LEU A 23 -27.87 29.32 2.29
N LEU A 24 -28.07 28.41 3.25
CA LEU A 24 -26.97 27.79 3.98
C LEU A 24 -26.15 27.00 2.95
N GLY A 25 -25.34 27.72 2.20
CA GLY A 25 -24.23 27.15 1.46
C GLY A 25 -23.28 26.57 2.49
N SER A 26 -23.40 25.25 2.77
CA SER A 26 -22.29 24.50 3.30
C SER A 26 -21.15 24.67 2.28
N SER A 27 -20.23 25.56 2.59
CA SER A 27 -18.95 25.67 1.90
C SER A 27 -18.26 24.32 2.11
N PHE A 28 -18.42 23.39 1.17
CA PHE A 28 -17.49 22.31 1.01
C PHE A 28 -16.16 23.00 0.66
N ILE A 29 -15.32 23.22 1.66
CA ILE A 29 -13.91 23.49 1.44
C ILE A 29 -13.44 22.23 0.73
N ALA A 30 -13.14 22.34 -0.56
CA ALA A 30 -12.48 21.27 -1.29
C ALA A 30 -11.21 20.96 -0.52
N GLN A 31 -11.16 19.80 0.11
CA GLN A 31 -9.98 19.35 0.81
C GLN A 31 -8.88 19.24 -0.26
N GLY A 32 -7.75 19.94 -0.09
CA GLY A 32 -6.66 19.90 -1.06
C GLY A 32 -6.12 18.47 -1.19
N SER A 33 -5.65 18.11 -2.39
CA SER A 33 -5.01 16.81 -2.61
C SER A 33 -3.82 16.61 -1.68
N VAL A 34 -3.74 15.43 -1.03
CA VAL A 34 -2.61 15.03 -0.18
C VAL A 34 -1.45 14.40 -0.97
N ALA A 35 -1.51 14.42 -2.29
CA ALA A 35 -0.51 13.79 -3.15
C ALA A 35 0.92 14.26 -2.87
N ASN A 36 1.09 15.55 -2.63
CA ASN A 36 2.40 16.19 -2.42
C ASN A 36 2.62 16.65 -0.97
N ASP A 37 1.85 16.16 -0.02
CA ASP A 37 2.08 16.44 1.39
C ASP A 37 3.44 15.90 1.84
N ALA A 38 3.98 16.49 2.90
CA ALA A 38 5.20 15.99 3.50
C ALA A 38 5.00 14.58 4.08
N MET A 39 6.03 13.74 3.95
CA MET A 39 6.04 12.42 4.59
C MET A 39 5.90 12.54 6.10
N ARG A 40 4.88 11.89 6.66
CA ARG A 40 4.66 11.83 8.10
C ARG A 40 5.51 10.69 8.71
N ASN A 41 6.01 10.92 9.91
CA ASN A 41 6.76 9.89 10.64
C ASN A 41 5.79 8.99 11.44
N LEU A 42 5.03 8.16 10.73
CA LEU A 42 4.05 7.25 11.33
C LEU A 42 4.68 5.89 11.65
N SER A 43 4.38 5.34 12.83
CA SER A 43 4.62 3.92 13.07
C SER A 43 3.74 3.07 12.16
N ARG A 44 4.09 1.79 11.97
CA ARG A 44 3.26 0.86 11.19
C ARG A 44 1.83 0.77 11.72
N GLY A 45 1.68 0.70 13.05
CA GLY A 45 0.37 0.66 13.69
C GLY A 45 -0.44 1.94 13.45
N GLN A 46 0.19 3.12 13.53
CA GLN A 46 -0.45 4.39 13.19
C GLN A 46 -0.85 4.44 11.72
N TYR A 47 0.02 3.94 10.83
CA TYR A 47 -0.25 3.89 9.40
C TYR A 47 -1.49 3.03 9.09
N VAL A 48 -1.51 1.78 9.59
CA VAL A 48 -2.63 0.84 9.43
C VAL A 48 -3.93 1.39 10.03
N LYS A 49 -3.87 1.99 11.24
CA LYS A 49 -5.03 2.65 11.84
C LYS A 49 -5.61 3.73 10.93
N ASN A 50 -4.75 4.52 10.29
CA ASN A 50 -5.17 5.61 9.39
C ASN A 50 -5.72 5.08 8.07
N MET A 51 -5.20 3.95 7.54
CA MET A 51 -5.77 3.26 6.37
C MET A 51 -7.23 2.83 6.61
N TYR A 52 -7.55 2.44 7.83
CA TYR A 52 -8.90 2.18 8.34
C TYR A 52 -9.66 1.10 7.55
N LEU A 53 -10.65 1.50 6.73
CA LEU A 53 -11.46 0.64 5.87
C LEU A 53 -11.09 0.90 4.41
N GLY A 54 -10.87 -0.18 3.64
CA GLY A 54 -10.45 -0.08 2.25
C GLY A 54 -11.42 -0.73 1.26
N TRP A 55 -11.24 -0.33 0.01
CA TRP A 55 -12.01 -0.78 -1.15
C TRP A 55 -11.06 -1.05 -2.32
N ASN A 56 -11.25 -2.17 -3.03
CA ASN A 56 -10.50 -2.49 -4.23
C ASN A 56 -11.21 -1.93 -5.47
N LEU A 57 -10.45 -1.27 -6.35
CA LEU A 57 -10.87 -0.95 -7.71
C LEU A 57 -10.66 -2.18 -8.62
N GLY A 58 -11.29 -3.31 -8.27
CA GLY A 58 -11.08 -4.59 -8.95
C GLY A 58 -11.67 -4.65 -10.36
N ASN A 59 -11.16 -5.55 -11.19
CA ASN A 59 -11.52 -5.78 -12.58
C ASN A 59 -11.33 -4.54 -13.49
N THR A 60 -10.42 -3.64 -13.15
CA THR A 60 -10.18 -2.38 -13.86
C THR A 60 -8.75 -2.33 -14.41
N MET A 61 -7.77 -1.82 -13.62
CA MET A 61 -6.37 -1.78 -14.05
C MET A 61 -5.66 -3.14 -13.90
N ASP A 62 -6.27 -4.09 -13.23
CA ASP A 62 -5.85 -5.50 -13.16
C ASP A 62 -6.17 -6.28 -14.43
N ALA A 63 -7.04 -5.77 -15.31
CA ALA A 63 -7.23 -6.27 -16.66
C ALA A 63 -6.14 -5.75 -17.62
N ASN A 64 -6.02 -6.37 -18.81
CA ASN A 64 -5.08 -5.94 -19.86
C ASN A 64 -5.34 -4.51 -20.39
N THR A 65 -6.53 -3.99 -20.18
CA THR A 65 -6.89 -2.58 -20.41
C THR A 65 -7.91 -2.17 -19.37
N GLU A 66 -7.97 -0.89 -19.00
CA GLU A 66 -8.90 -0.38 -17.98
C GLU A 66 -10.36 -0.80 -18.17
N THR A 67 -10.78 -1.01 -19.42
CA THR A 67 -12.15 -1.40 -19.78
C THR A 67 -12.28 -2.85 -20.27
N GLY A 68 -11.18 -3.60 -20.24
CA GLY A 68 -11.06 -4.91 -20.90
C GLY A 68 -12.04 -5.97 -20.40
N TRP A 69 -12.41 -5.89 -19.13
CA TRP A 69 -13.43 -6.78 -18.53
C TRP A 69 -14.79 -6.09 -18.39
N GLY A 70 -15.09 -5.17 -19.32
CA GLY A 70 -16.38 -4.50 -19.40
C GLY A 70 -16.58 -3.43 -18.33
N GLN A 71 -15.53 -2.97 -17.69
CA GLN A 71 -15.61 -1.87 -16.73
C GLN A 71 -15.74 -0.52 -17.46
N PRO A 72 -16.34 0.49 -16.85
CA PRO A 72 -16.25 1.85 -17.34
C PRO A 72 -14.88 2.46 -17.03
N VAL A 73 -14.52 3.50 -17.76
CA VAL A 73 -13.36 4.33 -17.38
C VAL A 73 -13.55 4.91 -15.99
N THR A 74 -12.56 4.79 -15.14
CA THR A 74 -12.59 5.28 -13.75
C THR A 74 -12.65 6.81 -13.73
N THR A 75 -13.49 7.37 -12.87
CA THR A 75 -13.69 8.81 -12.71
C THR A 75 -13.52 9.23 -11.25
N GLN A 76 -13.24 10.52 -11.02
CA GLN A 76 -13.22 11.10 -9.67
C GLN A 76 -14.54 10.81 -8.92
N ALA A 77 -15.69 10.95 -9.59
CA ALA A 77 -17.00 10.74 -8.97
C ALA A 77 -17.21 9.32 -8.41
N MET A 78 -16.55 8.30 -8.98
CA MET A 78 -16.58 6.94 -8.42
C MET A 78 -15.83 6.89 -7.09
N ILE A 79 -14.68 7.53 -7.02
CA ILE A 79 -13.85 7.56 -5.81
C ILE A 79 -14.49 8.43 -4.74
N ASP A 80 -15.08 9.58 -5.12
CA ASP A 80 -15.87 10.42 -4.20
C ASP A 80 -17.02 9.62 -3.54
N ALA A 81 -17.70 8.76 -4.31
CA ALA A 81 -18.77 7.91 -3.77
C ALA A 81 -18.24 6.87 -2.76
N VAL A 82 -17.06 6.29 -3.03
CA VAL A 82 -16.38 5.37 -2.12
C VAL A 82 -15.93 6.10 -0.85
N HIS A 83 -15.28 7.25 -0.98
CA HIS A 83 -14.86 8.07 0.16
C HIS A 83 -16.06 8.51 1.02
N LYS A 84 -17.14 8.97 0.39
CA LYS A 84 -18.37 9.41 1.07
C LYS A 84 -19.01 8.28 1.88
N GLN A 85 -18.86 7.02 1.46
CA GLN A 85 -19.34 5.85 2.20
C GLN A 85 -18.52 5.56 3.47
N GLY A 86 -17.37 6.19 3.63
CA GLY A 86 -16.50 6.04 4.81
C GLY A 86 -15.23 5.23 4.57
N PHE A 87 -14.95 4.80 3.34
CA PHE A 87 -13.69 4.17 3.01
C PHE A 87 -12.55 5.20 3.03
N LYS A 88 -11.38 4.79 3.54
CA LYS A 88 -10.20 5.64 3.66
C LYS A 88 -9.01 5.11 2.88
N THR A 89 -9.13 3.95 2.28
CA THR A 89 -8.09 3.33 1.45
C THR A 89 -8.67 2.82 0.15
N MET A 90 -8.01 3.13 -0.95
CA MET A 90 -8.22 2.49 -2.24
C MET A 90 -7.03 1.57 -2.54
N ARG A 91 -7.28 0.28 -2.75
CA ARG A 91 -6.30 -0.58 -3.40
C ARG A 91 -6.56 -0.51 -4.89
N GLU A 92 -5.52 -0.18 -5.64
CA GLU A 92 -5.51 -0.08 -7.08
C GLU A 92 -4.73 -1.28 -7.65
N PRO A 93 -5.40 -2.40 -7.96
CA PRO A 93 -4.79 -3.55 -8.59
C PRO A 93 -4.35 -3.18 -10.01
N VAL A 94 -3.08 -3.44 -10.35
CA VAL A 94 -2.52 -3.08 -11.67
C VAL A 94 -1.77 -4.26 -12.27
N THR A 95 -2.15 -4.67 -13.48
CA THR A 95 -1.40 -5.59 -14.32
C THR A 95 -0.44 -4.79 -15.21
N TRP A 96 0.83 -5.10 -15.13
CA TRP A 96 1.87 -4.45 -15.92
C TRP A 96 2.27 -5.28 -17.13
N ASN A 97 2.02 -6.60 -17.08
CA ASN A 97 2.26 -7.48 -18.22
C ASN A 97 1.47 -7.01 -19.45
N GLY A 98 2.16 -6.90 -20.59
CA GLY A 98 1.59 -6.31 -21.81
C GLY A 98 1.74 -4.78 -21.90
N HIS A 99 2.17 -4.11 -20.83
CA HIS A 99 2.39 -2.66 -20.76
C HIS A 99 3.86 -2.27 -20.57
N PHE A 100 4.80 -3.17 -20.83
CA PHE A 100 6.23 -2.87 -20.83
C PHE A 100 6.94 -3.59 -21.97
N GLY A 101 8.08 -3.03 -22.38
CA GLY A 101 8.92 -3.59 -23.44
C GLY A 101 9.81 -4.74 -22.94
N GLY A 102 10.61 -5.29 -23.85
CA GLY A 102 11.51 -6.41 -23.54
C GLY A 102 12.77 -6.02 -22.76
N SER A 103 13.51 -7.07 -22.39
CA SER A 103 14.85 -6.95 -21.79
C SER A 103 15.79 -6.10 -22.66
N PRO A 104 16.76 -5.36 -22.07
CA PRO A 104 17.05 -5.30 -20.64
C PRO A 104 16.30 -4.23 -19.88
N THR A 105 15.59 -3.32 -20.53
CA THR A 105 15.03 -2.12 -19.92
C THR A 105 13.65 -2.34 -19.32
N TYR A 106 12.85 -3.25 -19.89
CA TYR A 106 11.45 -3.48 -19.49
C TYR A 106 10.68 -2.16 -19.34
N THR A 107 10.84 -1.26 -20.33
CA THR A 107 10.31 0.11 -20.26
C THR A 107 8.79 0.09 -20.23
N ILE A 108 8.20 0.60 -19.16
CA ILE A 108 6.75 0.69 -18.98
C ILE A 108 6.18 1.73 -19.98
N ASP A 109 5.01 1.41 -20.55
CA ASP A 109 4.25 2.36 -21.37
C ASP A 109 3.90 3.61 -20.54
N ALA A 110 4.32 4.77 -21.05
CA ALA A 110 4.12 6.03 -20.36
C ALA A 110 2.65 6.40 -20.21
N THR A 111 1.79 5.99 -21.16
CA THR A 111 0.34 6.23 -21.12
C THR A 111 -0.30 5.41 -20.01
N TRP A 112 0.09 4.13 -19.88
CA TRP A 112 -0.38 3.25 -18.80
C TRP A 112 0.04 3.77 -17.44
N MET A 113 1.33 4.10 -17.26
CA MET A 113 1.84 4.69 -16.01
C MET A 113 1.11 5.99 -15.65
N ALA A 114 0.89 6.87 -16.64
CA ALA A 114 0.17 8.13 -16.41
C ALA A 114 -1.29 7.88 -16.02
N ARG A 115 -1.93 6.82 -16.56
CA ARG A 115 -3.30 6.48 -16.18
C ARG A 115 -3.39 5.93 -14.76
N VAL A 116 -2.48 5.05 -14.36
CA VAL A 116 -2.35 4.59 -12.96
C VAL A 116 -2.18 5.79 -12.02
N ALA A 117 -1.25 6.69 -12.33
CA ALA A 117 -1.04 7.88 -11.52
C ALA A 117 -2.29 8.81 -11.44
N ALA A 118 -3.05 8.91 -12.54
CA ALA A 118 -4.28 9.71 -12.56
C ALA A 118 -5.36 9.11 -11.66
N ILE A 119 -5.53 7.78 -11.65
CA ILE A 119 -6.48 7.07 -10.79
C ILE A 119 -6.06 7.19 -9.32
N ALA A 120 -4.78 6.98 -9.01
CA ALA A 120 -4.24 7.22 -7.68
C ALA A 120 -4.55 8.65 -7.18
N ASN A 121 -4.40 9.65 -8.05
CA ASN A 121 -4.71 11.05 -7.70
C ASN A 121 -6.18 11.28 -7.37
N TYR A 122 -7.12 10.54 -7.95
CA TYR A 122 -8.53 10.65 -7.57
C TYR A 122 -8.73 10.32 -6.08
N ALA A 123 -8.10 9.27 -5.57
CA ALA A 123 -8.16 8.92 -4.15
C ALA A 123 -7.41 9.93 -3.27
N LEU A 124 -6.25 10.41 -3.72
CA LEU A 124 -5.47 11.42 -2.99
C LEU A 124 -6.16 12.78 -2.92
N ASN A 125 -7.00 13.13 -3.89
CA ASN A 125 -7.85 14.32 -3.84
C ASN A 125 -8.88 14.24 -2.70
N ASP A 126 -9.31 13.04 -2.35
CA ASP A 126 -10.21 12.77 -1.22
C ASP A 126 -9.47 12.42 0.07
N SER A 127 -8.15 12.62 0.12
CA SER A 127 -7.30 12.25 1.27
C SER A 127 -7.40 10.78 1.67
N MET A 128 -7.62 9.91 0.69
CA MET A 128 -7.58 8.46 0.86
C MET A 128 -6.16 7.93 0.69
N TYR A 129 -5.83 6.87 1.41
CA TYR A 129 -4.63 6.07 1.16
C TYR A 129 -4.77 5.31 -0.16
N VAL A 130 -3.65 5.14 -0.86
CA VAL A 130 -3.57 4.37 -2.11
C VAL A 130 -2.56 3.25 -1.98
N MET A 131 -2.95 2.05 -2.38
CA MET A 131 -2.09 0.87 -2.41
C MET A 131 -2.00 0.37 -3.84
N ILE A 132 -0.83 0.57 -4.48
CA ILE A 132 -0.55 0.17 -5.87
C ILE A 132 0.25 -1.12 -5.86
N ASN A 133 -0.09 -2.06 -6.75
CA ASN A 133 0.60 -3.35 -6.80
C ASN A 133 1.03 -3.77 -8.21
N THR A 134 1.61 -4.99 -8.29
CA THR A 134 1.65 -5.82 -9.50
C THR A 134 0.66 -6.96 -9.31
N HIS A 135 -0.32 -7.12 -10.24
CA HIS A 135 -1.50 -7.94 -9.99
C HIS A 135 -1.49 -9.28 -10.75
N HIS A 136 -1.84 -9.31 -12.04
CA HIS A 136 -1.86 -10.53 -12.85
C HIS A 136 -0.62 -10.69 -13.74
N ASP A 137 0.53 -10.37 -13.18
CA ASP A 137 1.80 -10.44 -13.91
C ASP A 137 2.34 -11.88 -13.90
N GLY A 138 2.42 -12.51 -15.07
CA GLY A 138 2.81 -13.92 -15.20
C GLY A 138 4.28 -14.21 -14.87
N TRP A 139 5.09 -13.17 -14.65
CA TRP A 139 6.51 -13.29 -14.35
C TRP A 139 6.83 -13.66 -12.89
N TYR A 140 5.85 -13.71 -12.00
CA TYR A 140 6.05 -14.21 -10.64
C TYR A 140 5.67 -15.68 -10.45
N ASN A 141 5.79 -16.49 -11.48
CA ASN A 141 5.76 -17.94 -11.31
C ASN A 141 6.99 -18.39 -10.52
N LEU A 142 6.75 -18.85 -9.29
CA LEU A 142 7.79 -19.11 -8.29
C LEU A 142 8.43 -20.50 -8.42
N SER A 143 8.55 -21.07 -9.60
CA SER A 143 9.12 -22.41 -9.77
C SER A 143 10.56 -22.52 -9.25
N SER A 144 11.36 -21.45 -9.46
CA SER A 144 12.73 -21.31 -8.94
C SER A 144 13.17 -19.85 -9.05
N THR A 145 14.24 -19.48 -8.33
CA THR A 145 14.85 -18.16 -8.49
C THR A 145 15.49 -18.03 -9.87
N SER A 146 15.05 -17.03 -10.64
CA SER A 146 15.56 -16.72 -11.98
C SER A 146 16.19 -15.32 -12.00
N PRO A 147 17.47 -15.19 -12.39
CA PRO A 147 18.10 -13.87 -12.54
C PRO A 147 17.37 -12.97 -13.54
N THR A 148 16.80 -13.53 -14.61
CA THR A 148 16.01 -12.78 -15.60
C THR A 148 14.74 -12.20 -14.99
N VAL A 149 13.96 -13.01 -14.27
CA VAL A 149 12.75 -12.58 -13.57
C VAL A 149 13.10 -11.55 -12.50
N GLN A 150 14.19 -11.75 -11.77
CA GLN A 150 14.63 -10.79 -10.78
C GLN A 150 15.00 -9.43 -11.41
N ALA A 151 15.68 -9.44 -12.56
CA ALA A 151 16.02 -8.20 -13.28
C ALA A 151 14.77 -7.47 -13.78
N GLU A 152 13.76 -8.20 -14.26
CA GLU A 152 12.47 -7.67 -14.66
C GLU A 152 11.73 -7.03 -13.46
N VAL A 153 11.62 -7.74 -12.35
CA VAL A 153 11.02 -7.23 -11.10
C VAL A 153 11.70 -5.93 -10.65
N VAL A 154 13.03 -5.88 -10.67
CA VAL A 154 13.82 -4.69 -10.32
C VAL A 154 13.54 -3.54 -11.28
N ALA A 155 13.52 -3.81 -12.59
CA ALA A 155 13.28 -2.77 -13.59
C ALA A 155 11.86 -2.17 -13.50
N ILE A 156 10.85 -3.00 -13.33
CA ILE A 156 9.44 -2.57 -13.19
C ILE A 156 9.26 -1.75 -11.90
N TRP A 157 9.70 -2.27 -10.74
CA TRP A 157 9.56 -1.55 -9.48
C TRP A 157 10.39 -0.27 -9.40
N THR A 158 11.54 -0.22 -10.07
CA THR A 158 12.32 1.03 -10.18
C THR A 158 11.53 2.12 -10.91
N GLN A 159 10.84 1.77 -11.99
CA GLN A 159 10.05 2.73 -12.79
C GLN A 159 8.79 3.17 -12.04
N ILE A 160 8.03 2.23 -11.44
CA ILE A 160 6.88 2.56 -10.58
C ILE A 160 7.32 3.49 -9.45
N ALA A 161 8.37 3.11 -8.72
CA ALA A 161 8.88 3.90 -7.61
C ALA A 161 9.32 5.32 -8.03
N ASN A 162 9.96 5.48 -9.19
CA ASN A 162 10.34 6.79 -9.71
C ASN A 162 9.11 7.64 -10.08
N ALA A 163 8.06 7.05 -10.66
CA ALA A 163 6.83 7.76 -10.99
C ALA A 163 6.14 8.34 -9.73
N PHE A 164 6.21 7.64 -8.60
CA PHE A 164 5.59 8.05 -7.34
C PHE A 164 6.59 8.58 -6.30
N LYS A 165 7.82 8.91 -6.69
CA LYS A 165 8.92 9.28 -5.80
C LYS A 165 8.62 10.48 -4.90
N SER A 166 7.90 11.47 -5.41
CA SER A 166 7.52 12.70 -4.68
C SER A 166 6.18 12.60 -3.96
N TYR A 167 5.42 11.54 -4.20
CA TYR A 167 4.11 11.38 -3.56
C TYR A 167 4.26 11.16 -2.05
N SER A 168 3.32 11.68 -1.28
CA SER A 168 3.27 11.57 0.17
C SER A 168 3.18 10.13 0.67
N ASP A 169 3.17 9.95 1.99
CA ASP A 169 2.96 8.65 2.64
C ASP A 169 1.53 8.09 2.50
N TYR A 170 0.63 8.82 1.88
CA TYR A 170 -0.68 8.26 1.48
C TYR A 170 -0.57 7.21 0.38
N VAL A 171 0.55 7.14 -0.36
CA VAL A 171 0.83 6.07 -1.33
C VAL A 171 1.70 4.99 -0.70
N SER A 172 1.31 3.73 -0.84
CA SER A 172 2.08 2.54 -0.50
C SER A 172 2.20 1.59 -1.69
N PHE A 173 3.19 0.72 -1.66
CA PHE A 173 3.45 -0.26 -2.72
C PHE A 173 3.28 -1.68 -2.19
N GLU A 174 2.47 -2.47 -2.87
CA GLU A 174 2.33 -3.91 -2.63
C GLU A 174 3.09 -4.66 -3.72
N ILE A 175 4.17 -5.37 -3.33
CA ILE A 175 5.13 -5.90 -4.30
C ILE A 175 4.50 -6.88 -5.29
N PHE A 176 3.65 -7.79 -4.82
CA PHE A 176 2.90 -8.75 -5.63
C PHE A 176 1.45 -8.80 -5.15
N ASN A 177 0.57 -9.41 -5.94
CA ASN A 177 -0.80 -9.70 -5.55
C ASN A 177 -0.90 -11.07 -4.84
N GLU A 178 -0.93 -12.14 -5.61
CA GLU A 178 -1.03 -13.53 -5.15
C GLU A 178 0.06 -14.38 -5.80
N PRO A 179 1.33 -14.17 -5.40
CA PRO A 179 2.45 -14.93 -5.98
C PRO A 179 2.21 -16.43 -5.75
N ASN A 180 2.24 -17.23 -6.83
CA ASN A 180 1.83 -18.61 -6.77
C ASN A 180 2.95 -19.61 -7.17
N ALA A 181 2.79 -20.85 -6.73
CA ALA A 181 3.75 -21.92 -6.96
C ALA A 181 3.55 -22.69 -8.29
N GLY A 182 2.76 -22.12 -9.20
CA GLY A 182 2.40 -22.69 -10.50
C GLY A 182 0.97 -23.22 -10.57
N ALA A 183 0.47 -23.43 -11.78
CA ALA A 183 -0.93 -23.72 -12.09
C ALA A 183 -1.54 -24.93 -11.38
N THR A 184 -0.72 -25.94 -11.01
CA THR A 184 -1.18 -27.16 -10.35
C THR A 184 -1.34 -27.01 -8.83
N ASN A 185 -0.86 -25.92 -8.24
CA ASN A 185 -0.89 -25.69 -6.80
C ASN A 185 -1.02 -24.19 -6.47
N GLN A 186 -1.88 -23.49 -7.20
CA GLN A 186 -2.04 -22.05 -7.11
C GLN A 186 -2.31 -21.56 -5.69
N TYR A 187 -3.14 -22.27 -4.92
CA TYR A 187 -3.49 -21.93 -3.54
C TYR A 187 -2.80 -22.83 -2.49
N GLY A 188 -1.89 -23.69 -2.92
CA GLY A 188 -1.08 -24.51 -2.02
C GLY A 188 0.11 -23.73 -1.44
N GLY A 189 0.71 -24.29 -0.39
CA GLY A 189 1.81 -23.63 0.33
C GLY A 189 3.13 -23.53 -0.43
N GLY A 190 3.22 -24.08 -1.63
CA GLY A 190 4.47 -24.17 -2.38
C GLY A 190 5.55 -25.00 -1.68
N SER A 191 6.70 -25.10 -2.32
CA SER A 191 7.92 -25.70 -1.77
C SER A 191 8.81 -24.66 -1.08
N ASP A 192 9.86 -25.11 -0.41
CA ASP A 192 10.89 -24.21 0.12
C ASP A 192 11.58 -23.42 -1.00
N ALA A 193 11.73 -24.01 -2.19
CA ALA A 193 12.27 -23.32 -3.36
C ALA A 193 11.36 -22.17 -3.82
N ASN A 194 10.03 -22.37 -3.82
CA ASN A 194 9.07 -21.31 -4.15
C ASN A 194 9.12 -20.17 -3.12
N ARG A 195 9.18 -20.49 -1.83
CA ARG A 195 9.32 -19.50 -0.76
C ARG A 195 10.65 -18.73 -0.87
N ALA A 196 11.74 -19.41 -1.19
CA ALA A 196 13.04 -18.77 -1.41
C ALA A 196 13.03 -17.83 -2.63
N ALA A 197 12.40 -18.24 -3.74
CA ALA A 197 12.23 -17.38 -4.92
C ALA A 197 11.41 -16.13 -4.62
N LEU A 198 10.27 -16.28 -3.94
CA LEU A 198 9.45 -15.15 -3.51
C LEU A 198 10.24 -14.19 -2.61
N ALA A 199 10.96 -14.71 -1.63
CA ALA A 199 11.80 -13.92 -0.74
C ALA A 199 12.88 -13.14 -1.51
N ALA A 200 13.55 -13.79 -2.49
CA ALA A 200 14.55 -13.14 -3.32
C ALA A 200 13.97 -12.00 -4.17
N TYR A 201 12.83 -12.21 -4.80
CA TYR A 201 12.18 -11.21 -5.65
C TYR A 201 11.65 -10.03 -4.82
N GLN A 202 11.00 -10.28 -3.69
CA GLN A 202 10.55 -9.21 -2.80
C GLN A 202 11.73 -8.41 -2.24
N THR A 203 12.84 -9.08 -1.89
CA THR A 203 14.08 -8.39 -1.45
C THR A 203 14.60 -7.46 -2.54
N ALA A 204 14.69 -7.95 -3.77
CA ALA A 204 15.20 -7.18 -4.88
C ALA A 204 14.31 -5.98 -5.20
N ALA A 205 12.98 -6.16 -5.19
CA ALA A 205 12.01 -5.09 -5.38
C ALA A 205 12.13 -4.00 -4.30
N ILE A 206 12.18 -4.39 -3.00
CA ILE A 206 12.34 -3.46 -1.89
C ILE A 206 13.63 -2.66 -2.05
N ALA A 207 14.75 -3.33 -2.36
CA ALA A 207 16.04 -2.68 -2.58
C ALA A 207 15.97 -1.68 -3.73
N ALA A 208 15.33 -2.05 -4.85
CA ALA A 208 15.14 -1.17 -6.01
C ALA A 208 14.30 0.06 -5.67
N ILE A 209 13.18 -0.11 -4.96
CA ILE A 209 12.32 0.99 -4.52
C ILE A 209 13.11 1.94 -3.61
N ARG A 210 13.82 1.42 -2.60
CA ARG A 210 14.62 2.23 -1.66
C ARG A 210 15.76 2.99 -2.38
N ALA A 211 16.39 2.38 -3.37
CA ALA A 211 17.45 2.97 -4.16
C ALA A 211 17.01 4.20 -4.97
N THR A 212 15.72 4.32 -5.31
CA THR A 212 15.21 5.52 -5.97
C THR A 212 15.30 6.76 -5.10
N GLY A 213 15.35 6.61 -3.76
CA GLY A 213 15.47 7.72 -2.80
C GLY A 213 14.21 8.58 -2.69
N GLY A 214 14.35 9.82 -2.25
CA GLY A 214 13.20 10.70 -1.97
C GLY A 214 12.25 10.07 -0.95
N ASN A 215 10.94 10.22 -1.14
CA ASN A 215 9.92 9.68 -0.24
C ASN A 215 9.91 8.14 -0.21
N ASN A 216 10.46 7.49 -1.24
CA ASN A 216 10.56 6.03 -1.28
C ASN A 216 11.57 5.45 -0.30
N ALA A 217 12.48 6.25 0.24
CA ALA A 217 13.42 5.82 1.28
C ALA A 217 12.70 5.30 2.54
N THR A 218 11.51 5.83 2.84
CA THR A 218 10.72 5.47 4.04
C THR A 218 9.27 5.08 3.73
N ARG A 219 8.87 5.02 2.46
CA ARG A 219 7.52 4.63 2.04
C ARG A 219 7.15 3.24 2.57
N MET A 220 5.91 3.06 3.03
CA MET A 220 5.39 1.75 3.40
C MET A 220 5.36 0.82 2.19
N ILE A 221 5.93 -0.37 2.35
CA ILE A 221 5.95 -1.43 1.35
C ILE A 221 5.23 -2.64 1.94
N ILE A 222 4.46 -3.33 1.11
CA ILE A 222 3.61 -4.44 1.51
C ILE A 222 4.12 -5.69 0.80
N VAL A 223 4.34 -6.75 1.56
CA VAL A 223 4.84 -8.05 1.08
C VAL A 223 3.83 -9.14 1.38
N GLN A 224 3.86 -10.22 0.62
CA GLN A 224 2.93 -11.35 0.78
C GLN A 224 3.68 -12.68 0.96
N GLY A 225 3.03 -13.63 1.61
CA GLY A 225 3.32 -15.05 1.46
C GLY A 225 2.76 -15.60 0.13
N ILE A 226 3.06 -16.86 -0.17
CA ILE A 226 2.53 -17.52 -1.36
C ILE A 226 1.00 -17.46 -1.36
N SER A 227 0.42 -17.10 -2.52
CA SER A 227 -1.02 -16.92 -2.75
C SER A 227 -1.67 -15.89 -1.83
N ALA A 228 -0.90 -14.98 -1.24
CA ALA A 228 -1.34 -14.07 -0.19
C ALA A 228 -2.13 -14.76 0.95
N SER A 229 -1.97 -16.09 1.10
CA SER A 229 -2.71 -16.89 2.06
C SER A 229 -2.30 -16.56 3.50
N PRO A 230 -3.25 -16.38 4.44
CA PRO A 230 -2.95 -16.15 5.85
C PRO A 230 -2.09 -17.26 6.48
N ILE A 231 -2.30 -18.51 6.07
CA ILE A 231 -1.51 -19.65 6.54
C ILE A 231 -0.07 -19.52 6.06
N GLN A 232 0.13 -19.10 4.82
CA GLN A 232 1.45 -18.92 4.24
C GLN A 232 2.18 -17.67 4.76
N ALA A 233 1.46 -16.72 5.32
CA ALA A 233 2.05 -15.60 6.02
C ALA A 233 2.97 -16.08 7.16
N SER A 234 2.65 -17.20 7.82
CA SER A 234 3.49 -17.78 8.88
C SER A 234 4.85 -18.29 8.39
N THR A 235 4.97 -18.65 7.11
CA THR A 235 6.20 -19.13 6.49
C THR A 235 6.97 -18.04 5.75
N LEU A 236 6.43 -16.82 5.73
CA LEU A 236 7.04 -15.69 5.05
C LEU A 236 8.40 -15.36 5.65
N THR A 237 9.44 -15.47 4.87
CA THR A 237 10.74 -14.92 5.19
C THR A 237 10.73 -13.46 4.73
N ILE A 238 10.75 -12.54 5.69
CA ILE A 238 10.90 -11.11 5.39
C ILE A 238 12.39 -10.87 5.19
N PRO A 239 12.82 -10.71 3.94
CA PRO A 239 14.23 -10.86 3.59
C PRO A 239 15.12 -9.74 4.09
N ILE A 240 14.54 -8.55 4.32
CA ILE A 240 15.26 -7.40 4.83
C ILE A 240 14.53 -6.96 6.11
N PRO A 241 15.25 -6.67 7.19
CA PRO A 241 14.67 -6.03 8.37
C PRO A 241 14.32 -4.56 8.03
N ASP A 242 13.48 -4.37 7.01
CA ASP A 242 12.96 -3.06 6.65
C ASP A 242 11.81 -2.76 7.60
N VAL A 243 11.98 -1.71 8.40
CA VAL A 243 11.01 -1.29 9.41
C VAL A 243 9.70 -0.77 8.80
N ASN A 244 9.75 -0.32 7.54
CA ASN A 244 8.58 0.21 6.83
C ASN A 244 7.93 -0.84 5.91
N THR A 245 7.89 -2.10 6.36
CA THR A 245 7.18 -3.17 5.66
C THR A 245 5.99 -3.67 6.46
N MET A 246 4.91 -3.94 5.76
CA MET A 246 3.67 -4.56 6.24
C MET A 246 3.44 -5.87 5.50
N VAL A 247 2.52 -6.70 5.99
CA VAL A 247 2.16 -7.96 5.34
C VAL A 247 0.72 -7.87 4.82
N SER A 248 0.51 -8.23 3.55
CA SER A 248 -0.83 -8.41 2.99
C SER A 248 -1.21 -9.88 3.00
N THR A 249 -2.49 -10.15 3.30
CA THR A 249 -3.12 -11.46 3.14
C THR A 249 -4.50 -11.30 2.50
N HIS A 250 -4.92 -12.34 1.77
CA HIS A 250 -6.27 -12.43 1.20
C HIS A 250 -7.05 -13.50 1.93
N THR A 251 -8.22 -13.16 2.44
CA THR A 251 -9.01 -14.06 3.28
C THR A 251 -10.48 -14.01 2.90
N TYR A 252 -10.94 -14.99 2.18
CA TYR A 252 -12.36 -15.13 1.88
C TYR A 252 -13.02 -16.13 2.84
N ASP A 253 -12.83 -15.91 4.15
CA ASP A 253 -13.36 -16.79 5.20
C ASP A 253 -14.81 -16.46 5.56
N PRO A 254 -15.66 -17.50 5.75
CA PRO A 254 -15.43 -18.89 5.41
C PRO A 254 -15.59 -19.12 3.91
N VAL A 255 -14.65 -19.87 3.30
CA VAL A 255 -14.57 -20.06 1.83
C VAL A 255 -15.89 -20.54 1.21
N GLY A 256 -16.58 -21.49 1.84
CA GLY A 256 -17.86 -22.00 1.34
C GLY A 256 -18.93 -20.93 1.21
N PHE A 257 -19.01 -20.01 2.16
CA PHE A 257 -19.91 -18.86 2.09
C PHE A 257 -19.38 -17.79 1.13
N SER A 258 -18.17 -17.30 1.35
CA SER A 258 -17.68 -16.08 0.70
C SER A 258 -17.30 -16.24 -0.78
N LEU A 259 -16.74 -17.40 -1.18
CA LEU A 259 -16.33 -17.66 -2.57
C LEU A 259 -17.32 -18.55 -3.32
N SER A 260 -17.90 -19.56 -2.65
CA SER A 260 -18.81 -20.50 -3.32
C SER A 260 -20.25 -20.06 -3.28
N GLY A 261 -20.59 -19.02 -2.54
CA GLY A 261 -21.94 -18.49 -2.39
C GLY A 261 -22.93 -19.52 -1.82
N SER A 262 -22.45 -20.39 -0.94
CA SER A 262 -23.26 -21.49 -0.39
C SER A 262 -23.53 -21.31 1.11
N GLY A 263 -24.80 -21.58 1.49
CA GLY A 263 -25.22 -21.55 2.88
C GLY A 263 -25.56 -20.16 3.41
N THR A 264 -25.55 -20.07 4.74
CA THR A 264 -25.80 -18.82 5.48
C THR A 264 -24.67 -18.57 6.45
N TRP A 265 -24.45 -17.32 6.79
CA TRP A 265 -23.48 -16.91 7.80
C TRP A 265 -24.18 -16.24 8.98
N GLY A 266 -23.64 -16.43 10.19
CA GLY A 266 -24.09 -15.76 11.41
C GLY A 266 -24.33 -16.70 12.60
N SER A 267 -23.85 -17.95 12.52
CA SER A 267 -23.78 -18.83 13.68
C SER A 267 -22.63 -18.43 14.63
N THR A 268 -22.68 -18.89 15.87
CA THR A 268 -21.57 -18.72 16.82
C THR A 268 -20.27 -19.36 16.31
N ALA A 269 -20.37 -20.50 15.61
CA ALA A 269 -19.22 -21.19 15.04
C ALA A 269 -18.55 -20.36 13.92
N ASP A 270 -19.33 -19.69 13.06
CA ASP A 270 -18.82 -18.81 12.03
C ASP A 270 -18.02 -17.65 12.64
N SER A 271 -18.58 -17.01 13.67
CA SER A 271 -17.94 -15.90 14.37
C SER A 271 -16.65 -16.33 15.04
N GLN A 272 -16.63 -17.48 15.74
CA GLN A 272 -15.46 -18.03 16.39
C GLN A 272 -14.36 -18.40 15.38
N SER A 273 -14.70 -18.90 14.22
CA SER A 273 -13.74 -19.24 13.17
C SER A 273 -12.99 -18.01 12.70
N ILE A 274 -13.68 -16.91 12.41
CA ILE A 274 -13.06 -15.64 12.01
C ILE A 274 -12.10 -15.12 13.09
N VAL A 275 -12.56 -15.05 14.34
CA VAL A 275 -11.72 -14.58 15.47
C VAL A 275 -10.49 -15.44 15.63
N LYS A 276 -10.62 -16.78 15.55
CA LYS A 276 -9.50 -17.72 15.66
C LYS A 276 -8.46 -17.48 14.55
N ASN A 277 -8.91 -17.33 13.31
CA ASN A 277 -8.02 -17.14 12.17
C ASN A 277 -7.26 -15.81 12.27
N LEU A 278 -7.95 -14.72 12.62
CA LEU A 278 -7.34 -13.41 12.84
C LEU A 278 -6.37 -13.43 14.03
N THR A 279 -6.75 -14.04 15.16
CA THR A 279 -5.88 -14.16 16.34
C THR A 279 -4.59 -14.90 16.01
N ASN A 280 -4.67 -16.02 15.28
CA ASN A 280 -3.49 -16.78 14.87
C ASN A 280 -2.56 -15.96 13.96
N LEU A 281 -3.14 -15.29 12.95
CA LEU A 281 -2.39 -14.43 12.04
C LEU A 281 -1.68 -13.30 12.78
N MET A 282 -2.42 -12.58 13.64
CA MET A 282 -1.86 -11.45 14.39
C MET A 282 -0.81 -11.86 15.40
N SER A 283 -1.00 -13.00 16.08
CA SER A 283 -0.01 -13.53 17.03
C SER A 283 1.30 -13.85 16.31
N TRP A 284 1.23 -14.45 15.14
CA TRP A 284 2.43 -14.71 14.34
C TRP A 284 3.09 -13.41 13.85
N LEU A 285 2.32 -12.44 13.34
CA LEU A 285 2.84 -11.16 12.85
C LEU A 285 3.49 -10.34 13.97
N ALA A 286 2.92 -10.37 15.18
CA ALA A 286 3.47 -9.70 16.35
C ALA A 286 4.89 -10.19 16.69
N THR A 287 5.17 -11.50 16.56
CA THR A 287 6.53 -12.04 16.76
C THR A 287 7.54 -11.53 15.74
N LYS A 288 7.09 -11.01 14.60
CA LYS A 288 7.91 -10.43 13.54
C LYS A 288 7.88 -8.88 13.55
N GLY A 289 7.20 -8.27 14.50
CA GLY A 289 6.99 -6.82 14.53
C GLY A 289 6.32 -6.31 13.27
N LYS A 290 5.31 -7.03 12.74
CA LYS A 290 4.60 -6.66 11.51
C LYS A 290 3.12 -6.45 11.80
N VAL A 291 2.48 -5.67 10.95
CA VAL A 291 1.05 -5.41 10.93
C VAL A 291 0.46 -5.95 9.63
N VAL A 292 -0.84 -6.21 9.63
CA VAL A 292 -1.53 -6.83 8.50
C VAL A 292 -2.43 -5.86 7.76
N VAL A 293 -2.45 -6.01 6.44
CA VAL A 293 -3.48 -5.51 5.54
C VAL A 293 -4.20 -6.72 4.97
N LEU A 294 -5.51 -6.84 5.15
CA LEU A 294 -6.31 -7.80 4.42
C LEU A 294 -6.61 -7.18 3.05
N GLY A 295 -5.69 -7.40 2.10
CA GLY A 295 -5.72 -6.78 0.78
C GLY A 295 -6.94 -7.15 -0.05
N GLU A 296 -7.46 -8.35 0.17
CA GLU A 296 -8.73 -8.80 -0.43
C GLU A 296 -9.53 -9.67 0.54
N TRP A 297 -10.80 -9.37 0.64
CA TRP A 297 -11.83 -10.16 1.28
C TRP A 297 -13.21 -9.73 0.77
N GLY A 298 -14.22 -10.55 1.01
CA GLY A 298 -15.58 -10.21 0.61
C GLY A 298 -16.50 -11.40 0.71
N ASN A 299 -17.72 -11.22 0.21
CA ASN A 299 -18.68 -12.28 -0.03
C ASN A 299 -19.48 -11.97 -1.32
N THR A 300 -20.01 -12.99 -1.96
CA THR A 300 -20.60 -12.89 -3.29
C THR A 300 -22.10 -12.57 -3.27
N ALA A 301 -22.63 -12.11 -4.41
CA ALA A 301 -24.05 -11.87 -4.59
C ALA A 301 -24.88 -13.18 -4.67
N ALA A 302 -24.24 -14.35 -4.73
CA ALA A 302 -24.89 -15.64 -4.61
C ALA A 302 -25.30 -15.94 -3.15
N ASP A 303 -24.61 -15.30 -2.18
CA ASP A 303 -24.91 -15.43 -0.77
C ASP A 303 -26.21 -14.71 -0.40
N GLN A 304 -26.89 -15.18 0.64
CA GLN A 304 -28.10 -14.54 1.12
C GLN A 304 -27.80 -13.13 1.68
N LEU A 305 -28.51 -12.12 1.22
CA LEU A 305 -28.30 -10.72 1.59
C LEU A 305 -28.25 -10.48 3.12
N PRO A 306 -29.14 -11.05 3.96
CA PRO A 306 -29.03 -10.89 5.41
C PRO A 306 -27.73 -11.44 5.99
N SER A 307 -27.22 -12.56 5.47
CA SER A 307 -25.93 -13.14 5.86
C SER A 307 -24.76 -12.31 5.36
N ARG A 308 -24.83 -11.78 4.12
CA ARG A 308 -23.84 -10.86 3.59
C ARG A 308 -23.65 -9.61 4.47
N ILE A 309 -24.78 -8.99 4.89
CA ILE A 309 -24.77 -7.81 5.76
C ILE A 309 -24.11 -8.14 7.11
N LYS A 310 -24.53 -9.24 7.76
CA LYS A 310 -23.94 -9.66 9.05
C LYS A 310 -22.47 -9.96 8.94
N HIS A 311 -22.06 -10.68 7.91
CA HIS A 311 -20.65 -11.02 7.65
C HIS A 311 -19.82 -9.77 7.39
N ALA A 312 -20.28 -8.86 6.52
CA ALA A 312 -19.58 -7.62 6.20
C ALA A 312 -19.33 -6.76 7.45
N TYR A 313 -20.37 -6.58 8.28
CA TYR A 313 -20.27 -5.86 9.56
C TYR A 313 -19.25 -6.52 10.49
N TYR A 314 -19.45 -7.81 10.78
CA TYR A 314 -18.68 -8.53 11.78
C TYR A 314 -17.20 -8.66 11.36
N TYR A 315 -16.95 -9.00 10.10
CA TYR A 315 -15.60 -9.17 9.59
C TYR A 315 -14.81 -7.85 9.62
N ALA A 316 -15.39 -6.75 9.14
CA ALA A 316 -14.77 -5.44 9.22
C ALA A 316 -14.44 -5.03 10.67
N GLN A 317 -15.39 -5.24 11.60
CA GLN A 317 -15.19 -4.98 13.03
C GLN A 317 -14.03 -5.81 13.59
N GLN A 318 -14.01 -7.13 13.33
CA GLN A 318 -13.00 -8.01 13.89
C GLN A 318 -11.60 -7.73 13.33
N VAL A 319 -11.48 -7.38 12.06
CA VAL A 319 -10.17 -6.99 11.49
C VAL A 319 -9.63 -5.74 12.16
N ILE A 320 -10.46 -4.71 12.38
CA ILE A 320 -10.06 -3.50 13.13
C ILE A 320 -9.69 -3.86 14.58
N ASN A 321 -10.49 -4.68 15.27
CA ASN A 321 -10.22 -5.14 16.66
C ASN A 321 -8.87 -5.87 16.77
N HIS A 322 -8.42 -6.52 15.71
CA HIS A 322 -7.14 -7.22 15.65
C HIS A 322 -6.00 -6.35 15.08
N GLY A 323 -6.25 -5.07 14.79
CA GLY A 323 -5.22 -4.14 14.33
C GLY A 323 -4.86 -4.27 12.85
N GLY A 324 -5.78 -4.78 12.04
CA GLY A 324 -5.64 -4.90 10.59
C GLY A 324 -6.42 -3.84 9.81
N VAL A 325 -6.28 -3.86 8.48
CA VAL A 325 -7.03 -3.06 7.52
C VAL A 325 -7.89 -3.99 6.67
N PRO A 326 -9.23 -3.94 6.75
CA PRO A 326 -10.10 -4.72 5.87
C PRO A 326 -10.29 -3.98 4.52
N ILE A 327 -9.83 -4.56 3.40
CA ILE A 327 -10.01 -3.98 2.06
C ILE A 327 -10.93 -4.88 1.23
N TRP A 328 -12.19 -4.43 1.05
CA TRP A 328 -13.22 -5.19 0.33
C TRP A 328 -12.86 -5.35 -1.14
N TRP A 329 -12.98 -6.57 -1.67
CA TRP A 329 -12.89 -6.82 -3.11
C TRP A 329 -14.17 -6.41 -3.82
N ASP A 330 -14.14 -5.36 -4.63
CA ASP A 330 -15.26 -4.90 -5.44
C ASP A 330 -14.87 -4.98 -6.92
N ASN A 331 -15.45 -5.94 -7.63
CA ASN A 331 -15.20 -6.16 -9.05
C ASN A 331 -16.33 -5.64 -9.96
N ASN A 332 -17.30 -4.87 -9.40
CA ASN A 332 -18.47 -4.36 -10.12
C ASN A 332 -19.35 -5.46 -10.77
N SER A 333 -19.26 -6.71 -10.31
CA SER A 333 -20.16 -7.82 -10.67
C SER A 333 -21.21 -8.00 -9.57
N PHE A 334 -22.48 -8.07 -9.93
CA PHE A 334 -23.60 -8.01 -8.98
C PHE A 334 -24.40 -9.30 -8.88
N SER A 335 -23.91 -10.38 -9.48
CA SER A 335 -24.64 -11.66 -9.50
C SER A 335 -23.70 -12.86 -9.50
N GLY A 336 -24.20 -13.99 -8.98
CA GLY A 336 -23.48 -15.26 -8.99
C GLY A 336 -22.29 -15.32 -8.06
N ALA A 337 -21.48 -16.35 -8.22
CA ALA A 337 -20.31 -16.65 -7.38
C ALA A 337 -19.14 -15.68 -7.58
N ASP A 338 -19.17 -14.85 -8.61
CA ASP A 338 -18.19 -13.77 -8.84
C ASP A 338 -18.77 -12.38 -8.55
N GLY A 339 -19.90 -12.34 -7.85
CA GLY A 339 -20.67 -11.11 -7.58
C GLY A 339 -20.18 -10.35 -6.35
N PHE A 340 -18.94 -9.88 -6.30
CA PHE A 340 -18.40 -9.10 -5.18
C PHE A 340 -18.73 -7.61 -5.26
N GLY A 341 -19.30 -7.14 -6.38
CA GLY A 341 -19.57 -5.73 -6.63
C GLY A 341 -20.51 -5.12 -5.60
N LEU A 342 -20.17 -3.91 -5.18
CA LEU A 342 -20.99 -3.06 -4.33
C LEU A 342 -21.35 -1.75 -5.02
N LEU A 343 -20.38 -1.09 -5.71
CA LEU A 343 -20.57 0.17 -6.39
C LEU A 343 -20.95 -0.05 -7.86
N THR A 344 -22.11 0.46 -8.29
CA THR A 344 -22.54 0.46 -9.69
C THR A 344 -21.79 1.57 -10.43
N ARG A 345 -20.61 1.24 -10.97
CA ARG A 345 -19.65 2.18 -11.55
C ARG A 345 -20.15 2.82 -12.86
N LYS A 346 -21.04 2.14 -13.61
CA LYS A 346 -21.63 2.66 -14.86
C LYS A 346 -22.74 3.68 -14.64
N ALA A 347 -23.29 3.79 -13.43
CA ALA A 347 -24.31 4.78 -13.12
C ALA A 347 -23.70 6.20 -13.08
N VAL A 348 -24.47 7.20 -13.47
CA VAL A 348 -24.08 8.61 -13.43
C VAL A 348 -25.17 9.42 -12.72
N PRO A 349 -24.91 9.84 -11.47
CA PRO A 349 -23.72 9.57 -10.64
C PRO A 349 -23.62 8.09 -10.23
N PRO A 350 -22.43 7.62 -9.82
CA PRO A 350 -22.26 6.25 -9.30
C PRO A 350 -23.16 5.99 -8.08
N THR A 351 -23.71 4.78 -7.99
CA THR A 351 -24.64 4.40 -6.91
C THR A 351 -24.27 3.04 -6.33
N TRP A 352 -24.66 2.79 -5.09
CA TRP A 352 -24.40 1.51 -4.46
C TRP A 352 -25.46 0.47 -4.90
N GLY A 353 -25.00 -0.62 -5.55
CA GLY A 353 -25.86 -1.73 -5.93
C GLY A 353 -26.33 -2.55 -4.71
N PHE A 354 -25.48 -2.62 -3.67
CA PHE A 354 -25.80 -3.21 -2.37
C PHE A 354 -25.54 -2.20 -1.24
N PRO A 355 -26.37 -1.15 -1.10
CA PRO A 355 -26.11 -0.07 -0.15
C PRO A 355 -26.10 -0.55 1.31
N THR A 356 -26.89 -1.58 1.66
CA THR A 356 -26.90 -2.13 3.03
C THR A 356 -25.64 -2.92 3.37
N VAL A 357 -24.99 -3.55 2.40
CA VAL A 357 -23.68 -4.21 2.61
C VAL A 357 -22.59 -3.16 2.74
N ALA A 358 -22.59 -2.13 1.89
CA ALA A 358 -21.64 -1.02 1.97
C ALA A 358 -21.77 -0.29 3.32
N GLN A 359 -23.01 -0.06 3.80
CA GLN A 359 -23.24 0.54 5.12
C GLN A 359 -22.75 -0.37 6.25
N ALA A 360 -23.00 -1.68 6.17
CA ALA A 360 -22.54 -2.64 7.16
C ALA A 360 -21.01 -2.69 7.29
N LEU A 361 -20.29 -2.52 6.19
CA LEU A 361 -18.81 -2.38 6.21
C LEU A 361 -18.37 -1.16 7.01
N SER A 362 -18.98 -0.01 6.74
CA SER A 362 -18.67 1.25 7.43
C SER A 362 -19.02 1.18 8.91
N ASP A 363 -20.21 0.67 9.24
CA ASP A 363 -20.69 0.52 10.63
C ASP A 363 -19.82 -0.49 11.40
N GLY A 364 -19.46 -1.60 10.76
CA GLY A 364 -18.59 -2.61 11.33
C GLY A 364 -17.19 -2.04 11.65
N ALA A 365 -16.60 -1.34 10.71
CA ALA A 365 -15.31 -0.67 10.93
C ALA A 365 -15.40 0.39 12.04
N ALA A 366 -16.47 1.21 12.07
CA ALA A 366 -16.68 2.23 13.08
C ALA A 366 -16.91 1.66 14.49
N SER A 367 -17.48 0.46 14.59
CA SER A 367 -17.68 -0.24 15.86
C SER A 367 -16.43 -0.99 16.36
N GLY A 368 -15.42 -1.14 15.51
CA GLY A 368 -14.16 -1.77 15.86
C GLY A 368 -13.28 -0.89 16.76
N VAL A 369 -12.52 -1.52 17.64
CA VAL A 369 -11.58 -0.85 18.54
C VAL A 369 -10.16 -1.25 18.18
N PHE A 370 -9.44 -0.35 17.53
CA PHE A 370 -8.05 -0.61 17.13
C PHE A 370 -7.13 -0.74 18.36
N PRO A 371 -6.28 -1.79 18.45
CA PRO A 371 -5.42 -2.03 19.60
C PRO A 371 -4.43 -0.89 19.84
N THR A 372 -4.47 -0.28 21.03
CA THR A 372 -3.57 0.83 21.38
C THR A 372 -2.10 0.38 21.49
N SER A 373 -1.85 -0.89 21.80
CA SER A 373 -0.50 -1.48 21.85
C SER A 373 0.25 -1.38 20.51
N LEU A 374 -0.45 -1.39 19.38
CA LEU A 374 0.16 -1.20 18.07
C LEU A 374 0.51 0.26 17.75
N LEU A 375 -0.07 1.22 18.48
CA LEU A 375 0.17 2.65 18.27
C LEU A 375 1.44 3.14 18.97
N THR A 376 1.88 2.43 19.99
CA THR A 376 3.05 2.77 20.82
C THR A 376 4.35 2.18 20.28
N GLU A 377 4.29 1.41 19.19
CA GLU A 377 5.51 1.00 18.50
C GLU A 377 6.28 2.26 18.09
N THR A 378 7.29 2.58 18.87
CA THR A 378 8.32 3.51 18.38
C THR A 378 8.97 2.82 17.19
N GLN A 379 8.98 3.47 16.03
CA GLN A 379 9.88 3.06 14.96
C GLN A 379 11.24 2.84 15.63
N PRO A 380 11.85 1.64 15.54
CA PRO A 380 13.22 1.52 15.99
C PRO A 380 14.00 2.65 15.31
N PRO A 381 14.90 3.33 16.02
CA PRO A 381 15.71 4.37 15.39
C PRO A 381 16.19 3.81 14.06
N ILE A 382 15.99 4.56 12.98
CA ILE A 382 16.52 4.13 11.68
C ILE A 382 18.02 4.08 11.92
N GLU A 383 18.52 2.88 12.18
CA GLU A 383 19.95 2.70 12.32
C GLU A 383 20.58 3.06 11.00
N ASN A 384 21.51 3.99 11.02
CA ASN A 384 22.33 4.26 9.87
C ASN A 384 23.12 2.96 9.61
N LYS A 385 22.63 2.14 8.68
CA LYS A 385 23.35 0.91 8.31
C LYS A 385 24.41 1.26 7.29
N ILE A 386 25.66 1.05 7.68
CA ILE A 386 26.72 0.92 6.69
C ILE A 386 26.59 -0.48 6.11
N SER A 387 26.26 -0.57 4.84
CA SER A 387 26.50 -1.77 4.05
C SER A 387 27.89 -1.63 3.42
N LEU A 388 28.86 -2.29 4.00
CA LEU A 388 30.17 -2.42 3.38
C LEU A 388 30.14 -3.70 2.56
N ASN A 389 29.98 -3.57 1.26
CA ASN A 389 30.13 -4.69 0.34
C ASN A 389 31.62 -5.03 0.25
N SER A 390 32.10 -5.87 1.17
CA SER A 390 33.36 -6.59 1.00
C SER A 390 33.05 -7.90 0.27
N GLY A 391 32.68 -7.81 -0.97
CA GLY A 391 32.51 -8.93 -1.86
C GLY A 391 33.68 -9.03 -2.82
N LEU A 392 34.51 -10.03 -2.65
CA LEU A 392 35.51 -10.57 -3.58
C LEU A 392 36.36 -9.55 -4.37
N LEU A 393 37.66 -9.49 -4.03
CA LEU A 393 38.81 -9.26 -4.93
C LEU A 393 38.55 -8.31 -6.11
N VAL A 394 38.32 -7.04 -5.85
CA VAL A 394 38.35 -6.01 -6.88
C VAL A 394 39.17 -4.83 -6.38
N LYS A 395 40.02 -4.29 -7.22
CA LYS A 395 41.00 -3.20 -6.95
C LYS A 395 40.42 -1.84 -6.50
N ALA A 396 39.16 -1.75 -6.06
CA ALA A 396 38.61 -0.55 -5.46
C ALA A 396 37.47 -0.96 -4.51
N GLU A 397 37.67 -0.83 -3.21
CA GLU A 397 36.63 -1.01 -2.23
C GLU A 397 35.63 0.15 -2.33
N VAL A 398 34.35 -0.18 -2.48
CA VAL A 398 33.28 0.77 -2.51
C VAL A 398 32.58 0.74 -1.15
N ILE A 399 32.46 1.92 -0.54
CA ILE A 399 31.77 2.13 0.73
C ILE A 399 30.39 2.71 0.40
N ASN A 400 29.33 2.00 0.76
CA ASN A 400 27.96 2.47 0.63
C ASN A 400 27.36 2.71 2.01
N TYR A 401 26.66 3.84 2.17
CA TYR A 401 25.90 4.14 3.37
C TYR A 401 24.64 4.94 3.06
N THR A 402 23.64 4.80 3.91
CA THR A 402 22.36 5.49 3.78
C THR A 402 22.14 6.40 4.97
N LEU A 403 21.74 7.63 4.71
CA LEU A 403 21.33 8.60 5.73
C LEU A 403 19.81 8.75 5.69
N PRO A 404 19.09 8.37 6.73
CA PRO A 404 17.63 8.52 6.79
C PRO A 404 17.16 9.96 6.95
N LYS A 405 18.04 10.83 7.48
CA LYS A 405 17.83 12.27 7.65
C LYS A 405 19.14 13.02 7.46
N ALA A 406 19.05 14.30 7.20
CA ALA A 406 20.22 15.17 7.16
C ALA A 406 21.04 15.03 8.45
N SER A 407 22.33 14.77 8.32
CA SER A 407 23.24 14.47 9.44
C SER A 407 24.64 14.99 9.17
N SER A 408 25.35 15.35 10.23
CA SER A 408 26.80 15.51 10.16
C SER A 408 27.43 14.13 10.06
N VAL A 409 28.17 13.90 8.99
CA VAL A 409 28.84 12.63 8.66
C VAL A 409 30.32 12.74 8.80
N SER A 410 30.90 11.77 9.51
CA SER A 410 32.36 11.54 9.57
C SER A 410 32.62 10.09 9.19
N LEU A 411 33.47 9.87 8.18
CA LEU A 411 33.94 8.57 7.75
C LEU A 411 35.47 8.60 7.75
N ARG A 412 36.10 7.80 8.60
CA ARG A 412 37.52 7.79 8.84
C ARG A 412 38.12 6.41 8.72
N LEU A 413 39.34 6.34 8.22
CA LEU A 413 40.12 5.10 8.12
C LEU A 413 41.26 5.15 9.13
N PHE A 414 41.41 4.12 9.93
CA PHE A 414 42.46 3.94 10.92
C PHE A 414 43.31 2.72 10.57
N ASP A 415 44.60 2.75 10.91
CA ASP A 415 45.40 1.54 10.93
C ASP A 415 45.07 0.63 12.16
N THR A 416 45.69 -0.52 12.23
CA THR A 416 45.46 -1.48 13.33
C THR A 416 45.98 -0.99 14.69
N GLN A 417 46.73 0.12 14.72
CA GLN A 417 47.26 0.77 15.91
C GLN A 417 46.40 1.94 16.37
N GLY A 418 45.32 2.24 15.65
CA GLY A 418 44.36 3.30 15.98
C GLY A 418 44.76 4.69 15.48
N LYS A 419 45.77 4.80 14.62
CA LYS A 419 46.19 6.08 14.00
C LYS A 419 45.30 6.35 12.78
N ILE A 420 44.83 7.60 12.62
CA ILE A 420 44.04 8.01 11.44
C ILE A 420 44.95 7.98 10.20
N VAL A 421 44.53 7.18 9.22
CA VAL A 421 45.17 7.07 7.91
C VAL A 421 44.52 8.02 6.91
N SER A 422 43.21 8.15 6.95
CA SER A 422 42.50 9.05 6.04
C SER A 422 41.14 9.50 6.63
N ASN A 423 40.82 10.78 6.41
CA ASN A 423 39.42 11.28 6.59
C ASN A 423 38.72 11.23 5.24
N LEU A 424 37.84 10.29 5.07
CA LEU A 424 37.15 10.01 3.81
C LEU A 424 35.94 10.93 3.56
N VAL A 425 35.20 11.23 4.64
CA VAL A 425 34.08 12.18 4.64
C VAL A 425 34.08 12.95 5.93
N GLN A 426 33.86 14.28 5.84
CA GLN A 426 33.66 15.15 6.98
C GLN A 426 32.74 16.31 6.53
N SER A 427 31.44 16.08 6.52
CA SER A 427 30.47 17.07 6.02
C SER A 427 29.06 16.85 6.53
N ASN A 428 28.21 17.89 6.48
CA ASN A 428 26.77 17.73 6.62
C ASN A 428 26.21 17.23 5.30
N GLN A 429 25.45 16.16 5.37
CA GLN A 429 24.84 15.52 4.22
C GLN A 429 23.33 15.39 4.41
N SER A 430 22.57 15.54 3.32
CA SER A 430 21.13 15.36 3.31
C SER A 430 20.74 13.88 3.51
N ALA A 431 19.48 13.60 3.76
CA ALA A 431 18.96 12.23 3.65
C ALA A 431 19.25 11.68 2.24
N GLY A 432 19.67 10.41 2.14
CA GLY A 432 19.98 9.79 0.86
C GLY A 432 20.95 8.62 0.96
N ASN A 433 21.20 7.99 -0.19
CA ASN A 433 22.20 6.94 -0.36
C ASN A 433 23.50 7.55 -0.90
N TYR A 434 24.59 7.10 -0.34
CA TYR A 434 25.93 7.58 -0.69
C TYR A 434 26.81 6.40 -1.07
N GLU A 435 27.52 6.57 -2.16
CA GLU A 435 28.58 5.66 -2.60
C GLU A 435 29.91 6.40 -2.64
N MET A 436 30.94 5.79 -2.09
CA MET A 436 32.28 6.32 -2.12
C MET A 436 33.28 5.21 -2.39
N LYS A 437 34.24 5.50 -3.27
CA LYS A 437 35.38 4.62 -3.50
C LYS A 437 36.55 5.03 -2.60
N LEU A 438 37.21 4.04 -2.02
CA LEU A 438 38.47 4.32 -1.31
C LEU A 438 39.51 4.92 -2.28
N PRO A 439 40.26 5.96 -1.86
CA PRO A 439 41.28 6.55 -2.71
C PRO A 439 42.33 5.52 -3.08
N ALA A 440 42.60 5.37 -4.37
CA ALA A 440 43.61 4.44 -4.87
C ALA A 440 45.07 4.90 -4.56
N LYS A 441 45.25 6.14 -4.07
CA LYS A 441 46.56 6.69 -3.69
C LYS A 441 46.58 7.08 -2.21
N GLY A 442 47.65 6.72 -1.51
CA GLY A 442 47.86 7.12 -0.11
C GLY A 442 47.35 6.10 0.94
N ILE A 443 46.77 4.98 0.54
CA ILE A 443 46.40 3.87 1.41
C ILE A 443 47.14 2.63 0.88
N SER A 444 48.04 2.08 1.71
CA SER A 444 48.76 0.85 1.36
C SER A 444 47.89 -0.39 1.52
N SER A 445 48.23 -1.48 0.83
CA SER A 445 47.58 -2.77 1.08
C SER A 445 47.76 -3.17 2.55
N GLY A 446 46.67 -3.65 3.18
CA GLY A 446 46.72 -4.03 4.59
C GLY A 446 45.33 -4.00 5.27
N ASN A 447 45.35 -4.31 6.58
CA ASN A 447 44.14 -4.32 7.41
C ASN A 447 43.96 -2.95 8.06
N TYR A 448 42.72 -2.44 7.97
CA TYR A 448 42.31 -1.15 8.50
C TYR A 448 41.01 -1.26 9.29
N ILE A 449 40.73 -0.25 10.08
CA ILE A 449 39.45 -0.05 10.78
C ILE A 449 38.76 1.16 10.13
N LEU A 450 37.60 0.93 9.53
CA LEU A 450 36.73 1.98 9.01
C LEU A 450 35.77 2.41 10.13
N GLU A 451 35.78 3.69 10.44
CA GLU A 451 34.87 4.33 11.42
C GLU A 451 33.89 5.22 10.67
N PHE A 452 32.62 5.03 10.93
CA PHE A 452 31.53 5.88 10.44
C PHE A 452 30.73 6.46 11.60
N LYS A 453 30.52 7.76 11.54
CA LYS A 453 29.68 8.49 12.48
C LYS A 453 28.67 9.34 11.71
N ALA A 454 27.38 9.26 12.05
CA ALA A 454 26.34 10.12 11.51
C ALA A 454 25.35 10.51 12.62
N GLY A 455 25.40 11.76 13.05
CA GLY A 455 24.67 12.22 14.24
C GLY A 455 25.15 11.45 15.48
N ASN A 456 24.22 10.75 16.16
CA ASN A 456 24.52 9.92 17.34
C ASN A 456 24.92 8.48 17.01
N ASN A 457 24.90 8.08 15.74
CA ASN A 457 25.21 6.72 15.33
C ASN A 457 26.71 6.57 15.06
N PHE A 458 27.26 5.45 15.53
CA PHE A 458 28.67 5.13 15.46
C PHE A 458 28.85 3.66 15.09
N ILE A 459 29.63 3.38 14.04
CA ILE A 459 29.92 2.01 13.56
C ILE A 459 31.41 1.92 13.23
N THR A 460 32.02 0.80 13.61
CA THR A 460 33.37 0.44 13.16
C THR A 460 33.34 -0.91 12.42
N LYS A 461 34.17 -1.01 11.38
CA LYS A 461 34.34 -2.26 10.62
C LYS A 461 35.78 -2.48 10.24
N ARG A 462 36.30 -3.70 10.40
CA ARG A 462 37.59 -4.08 9.83
C ARG A 462 37.43 -4.30 8.33
N ILE A 463 38.34 -3.75 7.56
CA ILE A 463 38.42 -3.90 6.11
C ILE A 463 39.87 -4.29 5.74
N ASN A 464 40.01 -5.02 4.63
CA ASN A 464 41.31 -5.33 4.05
C ASN A 464 41.41 -4.58 2.71
N VAL A 465 42.42 -3.73 2.56
CA VAL A 465 42.74 -3.03 1.32
C VAL A 465 43.80 -3.82 0.60
N LEU A 466 43.57 -4.21 -0.65
CA LEU A 466 44.42 -5.06 -1.47
C LEU A 466 45.49 -4.26 -2.24
#